data_c78ee6bf16411ce2eb8f683313526a85
#
_entry.id   c78ee6bf16411ce2eb8f683313526a85
#
_cell.length_a   1.000
_cell.length_b   1.000
_cell.length_c   1.000
_cell.angle_alpha   90.00
_cell.angle_beta   90.00
_cell.angle_gamma   90.00
#
_symmetry.space_group_name_H-M   'P 1'
#
loop_
_entity.id
_entity.type
_entity.pdbx_description
1 polymer ?
#
loop_
_entity_poly.entity_id
_entity_poly.type
_entity_poly.pdbx_seq_one_letter_code
_entity_poly.pdbx_strand_id
1 'polypeptide(L)'
;MKKIILALVALTCISSDISSQTRTKKGGSAKSQKSTSTVRRTVHPGDPPPGPRVFSPAIVAGELVFTSGQIGIDPKTSQMVEGGFEAQAEQVLRNLAAVLEAAGSDISQVLKTTVFLADMDDYNKMNEIYRRHFKEDPPARSTIQVARLPRDARIEIEAIALVKRLNL
;
A
#
# COMPACT_ATOMS: atom_id res chain seq x y z
N MET A 1 -3.64 53.66 -0.77
CA MET A 1 -2.75 53.81 0.39
C MET A 1 -2.91 52.57 1.26
N LYS A 2 -2.04 51.58 1.11
CA LYS A 2 -2.08 50.31 1.89
C LYS A 2 -1.04 50.40 3.00
N LYS A 3 -1.50 50.29 4.25
CA LYS A 3 -0.63 50.30 5.44
C LYS A 3 -0.10 48.87 5.64
N ILE A 4 1.23 48.75 5.58
CA ILE A 4 1.97 47.53 5.91
C ILE A 4 2.23 47.58 7.42
N ILE A 5 1.72 46.63 8.17
CA ILE A 5 2.00 46.43 9.60
C ILE A 5 3.15 45.44 9.69
N LEU A 6 4.30 45.94 10.14
CA LEU A 6 5.50 45.17 10.42
C LEU A 6 5.43 44.68 11.87
N ALA A 7 5.27 43.37 12.10
CA ALA A 7 5.30 42.77 13.44
C ALA A 7 6.75 42.40 13.79
N LEU A 8 7.29 43.12 14.79
CA LEU A 8 8.62 42.89 15.36
C LEU A 8 8.51 41.80 16.43
N VAL A 9 9.12 40.63 16.21
CA VAL A 9 9.21 39.56 17.22
C VAL A 9 10.49 39.79 18.05
N ALA A 10 10.33 40.17 19.29
CA ALA A 10 11.42 40.30 20.26
C ALA A 10 11.82 38.93 20.81
N LEU A 11 13.08 38.56 20.58
CA LEU A 11 13.70 37.32 21.11
C LEU A 11 14.24 37.64 22.52
N THR A 12 13.55 37.19 23.58
CA THR A 12 14.04 37.27 24.96
C THR A 12 14.83 36.00 25.30
N CYS A 13 16.14 36.14 25.45
CA CYS A 13 17.02 35.16 26.05
C CYS A 13 16.73 35.04 27.55
N ILE A 14 16.27 33.89 28.02
CA ILE A 14 16.20 33.58 29.44
C ILE A 14 17.34 32.61 29.75
N SER A 15 18.35 33.11 30.44
CA SER A 15 19.40 32.34 31.11
C SER A 15 18.82 31.79 32.40
N SER A 16 18.76 30.47 32.58
CA SER A 16 18.40 29.85 33.84
C SER A 16 19.52 28.92 34.31
N ASP A 17 19.94 29.18 35.53
CA ASP A 17 21.00 28.53 36.27
C ASP A 17 20.82 27.04 36.43
N ILE A 18 21.91 26.27 36.20
CA ILE A 18 22.00 24.84 36.47
C ILE A 18 22.34 24.70 37.96
N SER A 19 21.33 24.40 38.78
CA SER A 19 21.50 23.88 40.14
C SER A 19 21.58 22.35 40.11
N SER A 20 22.73 21.82 40.51
CA SER A 20 23.02 20.40 40.62
C SER A 20 22.21 19.76 41.77
N GLN A 21 21.22 18.94 41.47
CA GLN A 21 20.62 18.04 42.43
C GLN A 21 20.99 16.58 42.12
N THR A 22 21.87 16.04 42.95
CA THR A 22 22.18 14.61 43.03
C THR A 22 20.95 13.86 43.50
N ARG A 23 20.29 13.12 42.60
CA ARG A 23 19.16 12.23 42.92
C ARG A 23 19.58 10.77 42.74
N THR A 24 19.68 10.06 43.84
CA THR A 24 19.93 8.63 43.96
C THR A 24 19.06 7.79 43.02
N LYS A 25 19.70 6.98 42.19
CA LYS A 25 19.09 6.00 41.30
C LYS A 25 18.44 4.87 42.08
N LYS A 26 17.10 4.82 42.12
CA LYS A 26 16.33 3.59 42.42
C LYS A 26 16.27 2.80 41.11
N GLY A 27 16.78 1.56 41.12
CA GLY A 27 16.82 0.66 40.00
C GLY A 27 15.42 0.33 39.48
N GLY A 28 15.06 0.89 38.36
CA GLY A 28 13.93 0.46 37.52
C GLY A 28 14.46 -0.51 36.48
N SER A 29 14.06 -1.78 36.57
CA SER A 29 14.32 -2.79 35.53
C SER A 29 13.72 -2.32 34.21
N ALA A 30 14.57 -1.83 33.32
CA ALA A 30 14.18 -1.56 31.94
C ALA A 30 13.86 -2.91 31.29
N LYS A 31 12.57 -3.18 31.07
CA LYS A 31 12.14 -4.27 30.18
C LYS A 31 12.82 -4.01 28.83
N SER A 32 13.79 -4.85 28.49
CA SER A 32 14.41 -4.90 27.16
C SER A 32 13.28 -5.08 26.15
N GLN A 33 12.98 -4.01 25.40
CA GLN A 33 12.17 -4.12 24.19
C GLN A 33 12.98 -4.96 23.22
N LYS A 34 12.56 -6.22 23.06
CA LYS A 34 13.08 -7.13 22.06
C LYS A 34 12.85 -6.46 20.71
N SER A 35 13.93 -5.95 20.10
CA SER A 35 13.91 -5.44 18.74
C SER A 35 13.45 -6.57 17.83
N THR A 36 12.18 -6.55 17.44
CA THR A 36 11.65 -7.46 16.44
C THR A 36 12.18 -6.96 15.09
N SER A 37 13.27 -7.56 14.62
CA SER A 37 13.72 -7.30 13.27
C SER A 37 12.56 -7.62 12.32
N THR A 38 12.08 -6.60 11.62
CA THR A 38 11.00 -6.78 10.63
C THR A 38 11.55 -7.63 9.49
N VAL A 39 11.23 -8.91 9.51
CA VAL A 39 11.65 -9.85 8.46
C VAL A 39 10.84 -9.56 7.21
N ARG A 40 11.54 -9.19 6.13
CA ARG A 40 10.94 -9.07 4.80
C ARG A 40 10.69 -10.47 4.23
N ARG A 41 9.46 -10.75 3.79
CA ARG A 41 9.08 -12.02 3.15
C ARG A 41 8.50 -11.75 1.76
N THR A 42 8.99 -12.47 0.76
CA THR A 42 8.42 -12.48 -0.60
C THR A 42 7.20 -13.42 -0.63
N VAL A 43 6.20 -13.06 -1.42
CA VAL A 43 4.95 -13.84 -1.56
C VAL A 43 4.69 -14.11 -3.03
N HIS A 44 4.25 -15.32 -3.31
CA HIS A 44 3.82 -15.76 -4.64
C HIS A 44 2.48 -16.51 -4.48
N PRO A 45 1.43 -16.15 -5.23
CA PRO A 45 0.25 -16.99 -5.33
C PRO A 45 0.62 -18.25 -6.15
N GLY A 46 0.42 -19.43 -5.56
CA GLY A 46 0.82 -20.70 -6.18
C GLY A 46 2.34 -20.93 -6.24
N ASP A 47 2.73 -21.97 -6.98
CA ASP A 47 4.13 -22.28 -7.20
C ASP A 47 4.77 -21.26 -8.13
N PRO A 48 5.89 -20.68 -7.70
CA PRO A 48 6.57 -19.71 -8.54
C PRO A 48 7.18 -20.38 -9.77
N PRO A 49 7.08 -19.77 -10.96
CA PRO A 49 7.74 -20.30 -12.15
C PRO A 49 9.25 -20.38 -11.93
N PRO A 50 9.93 -21.38 -12.51
CA PRO A 50 11.37 -21.53 -12.41
C PRO A 50 12.09 -20.37 -13.11
N GLY A 51 13.26 -19.99 -12.60
CA GLY A 51 14.15 -18.99 -13.20
C GLY A 51 14.28 -17.68 -12.43
N PRO A 52 15.16 -16.78 -12.90
CA PRO A 52 15.40 -15.48 -12.27
C PRO A 52 14.16 -14.59 -12.42
N ARG A 53 13.83 -13.86 -11.36
CA ARG A 53 12.69 -12.94 -11.29
C ARG A 53 13.16 -11.52 -11.20
N VAL A 54 12.44 -10.63 -11.89
CA VAL A 54 12.70 -9.19 -11.83
C VAL A 54 11.90 -8.49 -10.72
N PHE A 55 10.80 -9.11 -10.24
CA PHE A 55 9.98 -8.61 -9.13
C PHE A 55 9.27 -9.76 -8.39
N SER A 56 8.70 -9.45 -7.23
CA SER A 56 7.84 -10.36 -6.46
C SER A 56 6.39 -9.88 -6.54
N PRO A 57 5.38 -10.76 -6.67
CA PRO A 57 3.97 -10.37 -6.66
C PRO A 57 3.56 -9.59 -5.41
N ALA A 58 4.11 -9.94 -4.24
CA ALA A 58 3.99 -9.12 -3.05
C ALA A 58 5.19 -9.30 -2.11
N ILE A 59 5.33 -8.31 -1.22
CA ILE A 59 6.27 -8.30 -0.09
C ILE A 59 5.46 -8.09 1.19
N VAL A 60 5.70 -8.95 2.19
CA VAL A 60 5.26 -8.72 3.56
C VAL A 60 6.41 -8.13 4.36
N ALA A 61 6.17 -7.02 5.04
CA ALA A 61 7.12 -6.35 5.92
C ALA A 61 6.42 -5.96 7.24
N GLY A 62 6.69 -6.71 8.30
CA GLY A 62 5.94 -6.58 9.56
C GLY A 62 4.46 -6.92 9.36
N GLU A 63 3.57 -5.99 9.68
CA GLU A 63 2.11 -6.16 9.50
C GLU A 63 1.61 -5.65 8.14
N LEU A 64 2.49 -5.15 7.26
CA LEU A 64 2.11 -4.59 5.97
C LEU A 64 2.41 -5.56 4.82
N VAL A 65 1.50 -5.56 3.85
CA VAL A 65 1.63 -6.21 2.55
C VAL A 65 1.73 -5.13 1.49
N PHE A 66 2.75 -5.22 0.64
CA PHE A 66 2.93 -4.38 -0.54
C PHE A 66 2.80 -5.27 -1.76
N THR A 67 1.82 -5.04 -2.62
CA THR A 67 1.69 -5.78 -3.87
C THR A 67 2.40 -5.07 -5.01
N SER A 68 2.88 -5.83 -5.99
CA SER A 68 3.17 -5.30 -7.31
C SER A 68 1.87 -4.98 -8.05
N GLY A 69 1.95 -4.15 -9.07
CA GLY A 69 0.85 -3.88 -9.97
C GLY A 69 0.31 -5.17 -10.60
N GLN A 70 -1.01 -5.32 -10.59
CA GLN A 70 -1.73 -6.42 -11.23
C GLN A 70 -2.39 -5.89 -12.49
N ILE A 71 -2.29 -6.64 -13.58
CA ILE A 71 -2.97 -6.37 -14.85
C ILE A 71 -3.94 -7.52 -15.18
N GLY A 72 -4.76 -7.36 -16.20
CA GLY A 72 -5.86 -8.27 -16.55
C GLY A 72 -5.40 -9.60 -17.18
N ILE A 73 -4.35 -10.23 -16.65
CA ILE A 73 -3.86 -11.53 -17.13
C ILE A 73 -4.59 -12.65 -16.39
N ASP A 74 -5.12 -13.62 -17.14
CA ASP A 74 -5.61 -14.89 -16.58
C ASP A 74 -4.40 -15.73 -16.12
N PRO A 75 -4.29 -16.08 -14.82
CA PRO A 75 -3.17 -16.84 -14.31
C PRO A 75 -3.07 -18.26 -14.87
N LYS A 76 -4.16 -18.83 -15.43
CA LYS A 76 -4.17 -20.17 -16.00
C LYS A 76 -3.59 -20.21 -17.41
N THR A 77 -3.90 -19.20 -18.22
CA THR A 77 -3.47 -19.13 -19.63
C THR A 77 -2.25 -18.25 -19.83
N SER A 78 -1.92 -17.37 -18.86
CA SER A 78 -0.91 -16.34 -18.96
C SER A 78 -1.19 -15.33 -20.08
N GLN A 79 -2.45 -15.22 -20.52
CA GLN A 79 -2.88 -14.27 -21.56
C GLN A 79 -3.72 -13.16 -20.94
N MET A 80 -3.72 -11.99 -21.60
CA MET A 80 -4.65 -10.92 -21.29
C MET A 80 -6.08 -11.42 -21.55
N VAL A 81 -6.99 -11.18 -20.62
CA VAL A 81 -8.39 -11.57 -20.80
C VAL A 81 -9.02 -10.77 -21.95
N GLU A 82 -9.85 -11.45 -22.74
CA GLU A 82 -10.66 -10.81 -23.77
C GLU A 82 -11.89 -10.12 -23.13
N GLY A 83 -12.54 -9.20 -23.86
CA GLY A 83 -13.74 -8.50 -23.42
C GLY A 83 -13.52 -7.04 -22.98
N GLY A 84 -12.36 -6.47 -23.33
CA GLY A 84 -12.12 -5.04 -23.18
C GLY A 84 -11.81 -4.61 -21.74
N PHE A 85 -12.10 -3.34 -21.45
CA PHE A 85 -11.74 -2.71 -20.16
C PHE A 85 -12.39 -3.42 -18.97
N GLU A 86 -13.69 -3.69 -19.05
CA GLU A 86 -14.47 -4.26 -17.96
C GLU A 86 -13.94 -5.65 -17.56
N ALA A 87 -13.65 -6.50 -18.55
CA ALA A 87 -13.09 -7.83 -18.30
C ALA A 87 -11.70 -7.74 -17.65
N GLN A 88 -10.85 -6.82 -18.14
CA GLN A 88 -9.53 -6.60 -17.56
C GLN A 88 -9.63 -6.07 -16.13
N ALA A 89 -10.49 -5.10 -15.84
CA ALA A 89 -10.68 -4.54 -14.52
C ALA A 89 -11.15 -5.59 -13.49
N GLU A 90 -12.11 -6.45 -13.87
CA GLU A 90 -12.54 -7.57 -13.03
C GLU A 90 -11.41 -8.57 -12.79
N GLN A 91 -10.60 -8.88 -13.81
CA GLN A 91 -9.48 -9.80 -13.67
C GLN A 91 -8.37 -9.24 -12.79
N VAL A 92 -8.05 -7.94 -12.94
CA VAL A 92 -7.09 -7.25 -12.08
C VAL A 92 -7.45 -7.38 -10.61
N LEU A 93 -8.72 -7.14 -10.25
CA LEU A 93 -9.17 -7.21 -8.86
C LEU A 93 -9.19 -8.64 -8.32
N ARG A 94 -9.51 -9.64 -9.17
CA ARG A 94 -9.35 -11.06 -8.82
C ARG A 94 -7.88 -11.43 -8.59
N ASN A 95 -6.97 -10.98 -9.45
CA ASN A 95 -5.54 -11.23 -9.29
C ASN A 95 -5.00 -10.59 -8.01
N LEU A 96 -5.41 -9.34 -7.74
CA LEU A 96 -5.04 -8.62 -6.52
C LEU A 96 -5.52 -9.38 -5.27
N ALA A 97 -6.77 -9.86 -5.25
CA ALA A 97 -7.30 -10.66 -4.15
C ALA A 97 -6.47 -11.92 -3.92
N ALA A 98 -6.13 -12.67 -4.97
CA ALA A 98 -5.32 -13.89 -4.86
C ALA A 98 -3.90 -13.60 -4.31
N VAL A 99 -3.28 -12.49 -4.70
CA VAL A 99 -1.97 -12.07 -4.18
C VAL A 99 -2.06 -11.70 -2.71
N LEU A 100 -3.11 -10.97 -2.30
CA LEU A 100 -3.35 -10.61 -0.91
C LEU A 100 -3.61 -11.85 -0.04
N GLU A 101 -4.42 -12.80 -0.48
CA GLU A 101 -4.69 -14.06 0.21
C GLU A 101 -3.40 -14.87 0.41
N ALA A 102 -2.57 -15.00 -0.61
CA ALA A 102 -1.27 -15.66 -0.51
C ALA A 102 -0.31 -14.96 0.48
N ALA A 103 -0.50 -13.65 0.70
CA ALA A 103 0.24 -12.86 1.67
C ALA A 103 -0.29 -13.01 3.11
N GLY A 104 -1.44 -13.66 3.33
CA GLY A 104 -2.14 -13.73 4.62
C GLY A 104 -2.98 -12.48 4.90
N SER A 105 -3.50 -11.86 3.85
CA SER A 105 -4.37 -10.69 3.88
C SER A 105 -5.68 -10.96 3.12
N ASP A 106 -6.44 -9.95 2.78
CA ASP A 106 -7.54 -9.96 1.79
C ASP A 106 -7.94 -8.54 1.39
N ILE A 107 -8.96 -8.44 0.54
CA ILE A 107 -9.48 -7.16 0.02
C ILE A 107 -9.98 -6.23 1.15
N SER A 108 -10.56 -6.76 2.23
CA SER A 108 -11.05 -5.95 3.35
C SER A 108 -9.92 -5.33 4.20
N GLN A 109 -8.71 -5.82 4.06
CA GLN A 109 -7.52 -5.33 4.76
C GLN A 109 -6.73 -4.30 3.96
N VAL A 110 -7.20 -3.94 2.76
CA VAL A 110 -6.53 -2.96 1.89
C VAL A 110 -6.66 -1.57 2.48
N LEU A 111 -5.54 -0.91 2.69
CA LEU A 111 -5.45 0.46 3.21
C LEU A 111 -5.39 1.48 2.07
N LYS A 112 -4.69 1.14 1.01
CA LYS A 112 -4.43 2.03 -0.12
C LYS A 112 -4.35 1.24 -1.41
N THR A 113 -4.91 1.82 -2.49
CA THR A 113 -4.65 1.38 -3.87
C THR A 113 -4.13 2.53 -4.70
N THR A 114 -3.28 2.21 -5.69
CA THR A 114 -2.99 3.07 -6.82
C THR A 114 -3.55 2.40 -8.07
N VAL A 115 -4.39 3.12 -8.80
CA VAL A 115 -5.00 2.66 -10.05
C VAL A 115 -4.37 3.44 -11.19
N PHE A 116 -3.77 2.72 -12.14
CA PHE A 116 -3.20 3.25 -13.37
C PHE A 116 -4.16 2.91 -14.52
N LEU A 117 -4.59 3.91 -15.26
CA LEU A 117 -5.47 3.76 -16.43
C LEU A 117 -4.71 4.11 -17.71
N ALA A 118 -4.91 3.34 -18.75
CA ALA A 118 -4.42 3.70 -20.08
C ALA A 118 -5.24 4.88 -20.67
N ASP A 119 -6.51 5.01 -20.24
CA ASP A 119 -7.42 6.07 -20.67
C ASP A 119 -8.30 6.50 -19.48
N MET A 120 -8.35 7.79 -19.18
CA MET A 120 -9.20 8.32 -18.11
C MET A 120 -10.70 8.28 -18.46
N ASP A 121 -11.08 8.09 -19.70
CA ASP A 121 -12.47 7.87 -20.10
C ASP A 121 -13.06 6.59 -19.50
N ASP A 122 -12.22 5.63 -19.10
CA ASP A 122 -12.63 4.42 -18.38
C ASP A 122 -12.88 4.64 -16.87
N TYR A 123 -12.65 5.86 -16.35
CA TYR A 123 -12.72 6.14 -14.90
C TYR A 123 -14.07 5.79 -14.27
N ASN A 124 -15.18 6.12 -14.93
CA ASN A 124 -16.52 5.83 -14.40
C ASN A 124 -16.80 4.32 -14.37
N LYS A 125 -16.45 3.60 -15.44
CA LYS A 125 -16.57 2.13 -15.49
C LYS A 125 -15.70 1.45 -14.45
N MET A 126 -14.47 1.94 -14.27
CA MET A 126 -13.57 1.48 -13.20
C MET A 126 -14.23 1.64 -11.84
N ASN A 127 -14.84 2.80 -11.54
CA ASN A 127 -15.51 3.04 -10.27
C ASN A 127 -16.68 2.08 -10.02
N GLU A 128 -17.46 1.74 -11.03
CA GLU A 128 -18.57 0.78 -10.93
C GLU A 128 -18.06 -0.63 -10.56
N ILE A 129 -16.97 -1.08 -11.20
CA ILE A 129 -16.36 -2.37 -10.93
C ILE A 129 -15.71 -2.35 -9.55
N TYR A 130 -14.96 -1.31 -9.22
CA TYR A 130 -14.25 -1.15 -7.96
C TYR A 130 -15.19 -1.27 -6.75
N ARG A 131 -16.39 -0.63 -6.80
CA ARG A 131 -17.40 -0.72 -5.73
C ARG A 131 -17.92 -2.13 -5.48
N ARG A 132 -17.89 -3.02 -6.47
CA ARG A 132 -18.30 -4.42 -6.31
C ARG A 132 -17.34 -5.23 -5.45
N HIS A 133 -16.06 -4.85 -5.47
CA HIS A 133 -14.99 -5.49 -4.69
C HIS A 133 -14.76 -4.81 -3.33
N PHE A 134 -14.82 -3.49 -3.28
CA PHE A 134 -14.68 -2.69 -2.05
C PHE A 134 -16.05 -2.14 -1.63
N LYS A 135 -16.87 -3.00 -1.02
CA LYS A 135 -18.28 -2.69 -0.69
C LYS A 135 -18.42 -1.82 0.54
N GLU A 136 -17.63 -2.08 1.57
CA GLU A 136 -17.66 -1.39 2.86
C GLU A 136 -16.27 -0.79 3.11
N ASP A 137 -16.24 0.42 3.64
CA ASP A 137 -15.01 1.13 4.02
C ASP A 137 -13.91 1.06 2.93
N PRO A 138 -14.15 1.64 1.73
CA PRO A 138 -13.20 1.55 0.63
C PRO A 138 -11.84 2.17 1.01
N PRO A 139 -10.72 1.59 0.54
CA PRO A 139 -9.39 2.07 0.85
C PRO A 139 -9.13 3.47 0.28
N ALA A 140 -8.14 4.17 0.84
CA ALA A 140 -7.63 5.37 0.20
C ALA A 140 -7.15 5.03 -1.22
N ARG A 141 -7.43 5.90 -2.21
CA ARG A 141 -7.08 5.63 -3.61
C ARG A 141 -6.47 6.85 -4.29
N SER A 142 -5.51 6.59 -5.18
CA SER A 142 -5.12 7.52 -6.24
C SER A 142 -5.41 6.87 -7.59
N THR A 143 -5.91 7.64 -8.55
CA THR A 143 -6.15 7.16 -9.91
C THR A 143 -5.50 8.14 -10.87
N ILE A 144 -4.69 7.63 -11.79
CA ILE A 144 -3.93 8.42 -12.76
C ILE A 144 -3.97 7.75 -14.14
N GLN A 145 -3.97 8.56 -15.17
CA GLN A 145 -3.69 8.09 -16.53
C GLN A 145 -2.20 8.02 -16.74
N VAL A 146 -1.74 6.97 -17.43
CA VAL A 146 -0.33 6.77 -17.78
C VAL A 146 -0.16 6.67 -19.28
N ALA A 147 1.07 6.90 -19.76
CA ALA A 147 1.36 6.86 -21.18
C ALA A 147 1.17 5.48 -21.81
N ARG A 148 1.48 4.40 -21.06
CA ARG A 148 1.31 3.00 -21.48
C ARG A 148 1.46 2.08 -20.28
N LEU A 149 0.76 0.95 -20.32
CA LEU A 149 0.88 -0.14 -19.33
C LEU A 149 1.54 -1.38 -19.96
N PRO A 150 2.14 -2.26 -19.16
CA PRO A 150 2.72 -3.50 -19.66
C PRO A 150 1.70 -4.32 -20.46
N ARG A 151 2.13 -4.91 -21.57
CA ARG A 151 1.31 -5.76 -22.46
C ARG A 151 0.05 -5.07 -23.00
N ASP A 152 0.10 -3.74 -23.11
CA ASP A 152 -1.02 -2.90 -23.56
C ASP A 152 -2.28 -3.08 -22.71
N ALA A 153 -2.10 -3.35 -21.40
CA ALA A 153 -3.19 -3.39 -20.45
C ALA A 153 -3.92 -2.05 -20.40
N ARG A 154 -5.22 -2.09 -20.18
CA ARG A 154 -6.04 -0.88 -20.02
C ARG A 154 -6.09 -0.37 -18.59
N ILE A 155 -5.79 -1.25 -17.63
CA ILE A 155 -5.79 -0.94 -16.20
C ILE A 155 -4.73 -1.78 -15.48
N GLU A 156 -4.09 -1.16 -14.48
CA GLU A 156 -3.21 -1.81 -13.51
C GLU A 156 -3.56 -1.31 -12.12
N ILE A 157 -3.52 -2.18 -11.10
CA ILE A 157 -3.79 -1.81 -9.71
C ILE A 157 -2.73 -2.44 -8.80
N GLU A 158 -2.14 -1.62 -7.94
CA GLU A 158 -1.33 -2.05 -6.79
C GLU A 158 -2.02 -1.71 -5.47
N ALA A 159 -1.62 -2.36 -4.38
CA ALA A 159 -2.19 -2.15 -3.06
C ALA A 159 -1.17 -2.22 -1.93
N ILE A 160 -1.50 -1.50 -0.85
CA ILE A 160 -0.92 -1.68 0.48
C ILE A 160 -2.05 -2.18 1.38
N ALA A 161 -1.81 -3.29 2.11
CA ALA A 161 -2.80 -3.91 2.99
C ALA A 161 -2.18 -4.30 4.34
N LEU A 162 -3.03 -4.64 5.32
CA LEU A 162 -2.61 -5.27 6.57
C LEU A 162 -2.61 -6.79 6.41
N VAL A 163 -1.67 -7.46 7.06
CA VAL A 163 -1.77 -8.91 7.31
C VAL A 163 -2.92 -9.16 8.28
N LYS A 164 -3.77 -10.14 8.02
CA LYS A 164 -4.81 -10.55 8.97
C LYS A 164 -4.19 -11.02 10.27
N ARG A 165 -4.64 -10.47 11.38
CA ARG A 165 -4.34 -11.05 12.69
C ARG A 165 -5.17 -12.31 12.85
N LEU A 166 -4.51 -13.46 12.99
CA LEU A 166 -5.19 -14.65 13.47
C LEU A 166 -5.59 -14.35 14.93
N ASN A 167 -6.90 -14.22 15.18
CA ASN A 167 -7.39 -14.23 16.55
C ASN A 167 -7.17 -15.65 17.08
N LEU A 168 -6.11 -15.84 17.88
CA LEU A 168 -5.84 -17.03 18.66
C LEU A 168 -6.67 -16.98 19.96
#